data_638f068414a4a6d312444bb28ef41a85
#
_entry.id   638f068414a4a6d312444bb28ef41a85
#
_cell.length_a   1.000
_cell.length_b   1.000
_cell.length_c   1.000
_cell.angle_alpha   90.00
_cell.angle_beta   90.00
_cell.angle_gamma   90.00
#
_symmetry.space_group_name_H-M   'P 1'
#
loop_
_entity.id
_entity.type
_entity.pdbx_description
1 polymer ?
#
loop_
_entity_poly.entity_id
_entity_poly.type
_entity_poly.pdbx_seq_one_letter_code
_entity_poly.pdbx_strand_id
1 'polypeptide(L)'
;MHIWDAWNRADYTVYAQYTPRFADEFGYQAPPAWSTLTGAVHDGKLEPFGKQMLVHQKASGGNYKLARGMRSHITPGHLDDVSFGGVVNGKPSDGEHSWLIPTDNWADIEDWHWACQLQQAQAMRFGVEHMRSLEPVTPAR
;
A
#
# COMPACT_ATOMS: atom_id res chain seq x y z
N MET A 1 -20.02 2.87 6.77
CA MET A 1 -19.28 1.58 6.86
C MET A 1 -17.80 1.87 6.61
N HIS A 2 -16.92 1.43 7.50
CA HIS A 2 -15.48 1.51 7.33
C HIS A 2 -15.00 0.26 6.56
N ILE A 3 -14.24 0.44 5.48
CA ILE A 3 -13.75 -0.63 4.61
C ILE A 3 -12.23 -0.56 4.56
N TRP A 4 -11.57 -1.21 5.51
CA TRP A 4 -10.12 -1.25 5.62
C TRP A 4 -9.49 -2.60 5.28
N ASP A 5 -10.27 -3.57 4.87
CA ASP A 5 -9.77 -4.89 4.49
C ASP A 5 -8.88 -4.82 3.25
N ALA A 6 -9.24 -3.97 2.30
CA ALA A 6 -8.53 -3.78 1.04
C ALA A 6 -7.05 -3.42 1.21
N TRP A 7 -6.68 -2.84 2.33
CA TRP A 7 -5.29 -2.52 2.62
C TRP A 7 -4.73 -3.32 3.79
N ASN A 8 -5.54 -3.56 4.81
CA ASN A 8 -5.07 -4.23 6.03
C ASN A 8 -4.86 -5.75 5.86
N ARG A 9 -5.67 -6.42 5.07
CA ARG A 9 -5.74 -7.90 5.03
C ARG A 9 -5.77 -8.48 3.63
N ALA A 10 -6.33 -7.75 2.68
CA ALA A 10 -6.62 -8.24 1.34
C ALA A 10 -6.14 -7.26 0.27
N ASP A 11 -6.14 -7.72 -0.96
CA ASP A 11 -5.95 -6.89 -2.13
C ASP A 11 -7.14 -5.92 -2.35
N TYR A 12 -6.93 -4.83 -3.08
CA TYR A 12 -7.96 -3.82 -3.30
C TYR A 12 -9.17 -4.36 -4.08
N THR A 13 -9.03 -5.45 -4.80
CA THR A 13 -10.13 -6.12 -5.50
C THR A 13 -11.24 -6.58 -4.54
N VAL A 14 -10.95 -6.70 -3.25
CA VAL A 14 -11.95 -6.99 -2.21
C VAL A 14 -13.05 -5.93 -2.12
N TYR A 15 -12.83 -4.71 -2.59
CA TYR A 15 -13.89 -3.70 -2.66
C TYR A 15 -15.12 -4.19 -3.43
N ALA A 16 -14.94 -5.07 -4.42
CA ALA A 16 -16.04 -5.66 -5.17
C ALA A 16 -17.01 -6.54 -4.33
N GLN A 17 -16.61 -6.92 -3.13
CA GLN A 17 -17.44 -7.72 -2.22
C GLN A 17 -18.35 -6.87 -1.34
N TYR A 18 -18.21 -5.55 -1.37
CA TYR A 18 -18.95 -4.63 -0.53
C TYR A 18 -20.06 -3.92 -1.30
N THR A 19 -21.23 -3.82 -0.65
CA THR A 19 -22.38 -3.04 -1.15
C THR A 19 -22.84 -2.06 -0.06
N PRO A 20 -21.99 -1.08 0.34
CA PRO A 20 -22.32 -0.18 1.42
C PRO A 20 -23.39 0.81 0.99
N ARG A 21 -24.32 1.16 1.86
CA ARG A 21 -25.18 2.34 1.67
C ARG A 21 -24.42 3.65 1.75
N PHE A 22 -23.36 3.64 2.55
CA PHE A 22 -22.43 4.75 2.72
C PHE A 22 -21.08 4.20 3.18
N ALA A 23 -20.02 4.46 2.42
CA ALA A 23 -18.64 4.18 2.80
C ALA A 23 -18.01 5.49 3.29
N ASP A 24 -17.83 5.59 4.59
CA ASP A 24 -17.31 6.77 5.29
C ASP A 24 -15.79 6.71 5.47
N GLU A 25 -15.23 5.51 5.51
CA GLU A 25 -13.79 5.31 5.53
C GLU A 25 -13.38 4.16 4.62
N PHE A 26 -12.50 4.44 3.71
CA PHE A 26 -11.77 3.47 2.90
C PHE A 26 -10.50 4.13 2.37
N GLY A 27 -9.55 3.33 1.89
CA GLY A 27 -8.32 3.89 1.37
C GLY A 27 -7.26 2.84 1.05
N TYR A 28 -6.16 3.34 0.52
CA TYR A 28 -4.99 2.54 0.19
C TYR A 28 -3.72 3.36 0.43
N GLN A 29 -2.69 2.74 1.00
CA GLN A 29 -1.46 3.44 1.36
C GLN A 29 -0.58 3.70 0.13
N ALA A 30 0.09 4.85 0.14
CA ALA A 30 1.29 5.14 -0.63
C ALA A 30 2.15 6.17 0.11
N PRO A 31 3.44 6.33 -0.25
CA PRO A 31 4.20 7.49 0.18
C PRO A 31 3.58 8.77 -0.39
N PRO A 32 3.83 9.94 0.24
CA PRO A 32 3.32 11.23 -0.26
C PRO A 32 3.97 11.60 -1.61
N ALA A 33 3.52 12.69 -2.22
CA ALA A 33 4.14 13.21 -3.44
C ALA A 33 5.66 13.35 -3.28
N TRP A 34 6.42 13.14 -4.36
CA TRP A 34 7.88 13.12 -4.35
C TRP A 34 8.50 14.36 -3.69
N SER A 35 8.00 15.53 -4.04
CA SER A 35 8.46 16.80 -3.45
C SER A 35 8.22 16.89 -1.94
N THR A 36 7.13 16.32 -1.45
CA THR A 36 6.83 16.26 -0.03
C THR A 36 7.74 15.28 0.68
N LEU A 37 7.95 14.11 0.07
CA LEU A 37 8.84 13.08 0.63
C LEU A 37 10.27 13.61 0.77
N THR A 38 10.82 14.16 -0.30
CA THR A 38 12.20 14.69 -0.32
C THR A 38 12.37 15.96 0.51
N GLY A 39 11.30 16.71 0.73
CA GLY A 39 11.30 17.85 1.64
C GLY A 39 11.26 17.48 3.13
N ALA A 40 10.83 16.25 3.46
CA ALA A 40 10.68 15.80 4.84
C ALA A 40 11.72 14.75 5.27
N VAL A 41 12.24 13.96 4.33
CA VAL A 41 13.19 12.88 4.60
C VAL A 41 14.56 13.24 4.06
N HIS A 42 15.53 13.34 4.95
CA HIS A 42 16.91 13.77 4.66
C HIS A 42 17.94 12.70 5.03
N ASP A 43 17.61 11.43 4.81
CA ASP A 43 18.60 10.36 4.90
C ASP A 43 19.70 10.58 3.85
N GLY A 44 20.94 10.24 4.16
CA GLY A 44 22.08 10.40 3.24
C GLY A 44 21.91 9.61 1.94
N LYS A 45 21.19 8.51 2.01
CA LYS A 45 20.62 7.78 0.86
C LYS A 45 19.15 7.59 1.14
N LEU A 46 18.30 8.05 0.23
CA LEU A 46 16.86 7.86 0.34
C LEU A 46 16.53 6.41 -0.03
N GLU A 47 16.02 5.67 0.93
CA GLU A 47 15.65 4.26 0.80
C GLU A 47 14.33 3.98 1.53
N PRO A 48 13.54 2.97 1.09
CA PRO A 48 12.26 2.64 1.74
C PRO A 48 12.39 2.34 3.25
N PHE A 49 13.55 1.85 3.68
CA PHE A 49 13.86 1.53 5.08
C PHE A 49 14.91 2.45 5.69
N GLY A 50 15.19 3.59 5.08
CA GLY A 50 16.02 4.63 5.65
C GLY A 50 15.53 5.06 7.03
N LYS A 51 16.44 5.52 7.89
CA LYS A 51 16.12 5.85 9.28
C LYS A 51 14.98 6.87 9.41
N GLN A 52 15.02 7.94 8.63
CA GLN A 52 13.98 8.96 8.66
C GLN A 52 12.72 8.47 7.97
N MET A 53 12.84 7.71 6.88
CA MET A 53 11.69 7.09 6.21
C MET A 53 10.87 6.24 7.19
N LEU A 54 11.52 5.41 7.99
CA LEU A 54 10.87 4.59 9.02
C LEU A 54 10.20 5.42 10.12
N VAL A 55 10.79 6.57 10.49
CA VAL A 55 10.17 7.50 11.45
C VAL A 55 8.87 8.08 10.91
N HIS A 56 8.80 8.37 9.63
CA HIS A 56 7.61 8.91 8.97
C HIS A 56 6.56 7.83 8.63
N GLN A 57 6.94 6.56 8.60
CA GLN A 57 6.00 5.45 8.41
C GLN A 57 5.22 5.18 9.72
N LYS A 58 4.00 5.71 9.79
CA LYS A 58 3.17 5.67 11.01
C LYS A 58 2.16 4.52 11.03
N ALA A 59 1.82 3.97 9.87
CA ALA A 59 0.86 2.88 9.81
C ALA A 59 1.45 1.58 10.38
N SER A 60 0.70 0.91 11.22
CA SER A 60 1.07 -0.41 11.76
C SER A 60 1.26 -1.42 10.62
N GLY A 61 2.48 -1.95 10.48
CA GLY A 61 2.84 -2.87 9.40
C GLY A 61 2.74 -2.26 8.00
N GLY A 62 2.86 -0.93 7.88
CA GLY A 62 2.61 -0.20 6.64
C GLY A 62 3.50 -0.64 5.49
N ASN A 63 4.79 -0.85 5.73
CA ASN A 63 5.73 -1.31 4.69
C ASN A 63 5.39 -2.73 4.21
N TYR A 64 5.02 -3.62 5.13
CA TYR A 64 4.54 -4.97 4.78
C TYR A 64 3.28 -4.92 3.91
N LYS A 65 2.29 -4.14 4.32
CA LYS A 65 1.02 -4.00 3.59
C LYS A 65 1.25 -3.41 2.20
N LEU A 66 2.13 -2.43 2.08
CA LEU A 66 2.53 -1.80 0.83
C LEU A 66 3.19 -2.81 -0.12
N ALA A 67 4.18 -3.56 0.36
CA ALA A 67 4.87 -4.58 -0.41
C ALA A 67 3.93 -5.69 -0.87
N ARG A 68 3.04 -6.15 0.01
CA ARG A 68 2.02 -7.15 -0.33
C ARG A 68 1.11 -6.67 -1.45
N GLY A 69 0.67 -5.42 -1.40
CA GLY A 69 -0.17 -4.85 -2.46
C GLY A 69 0.56 -4.79 -3.80
N MET A 70 1.80 -4.33 -3.82
CA MET A 70 2.61 -4.24 -5.03
C MET A 70 2.91 -5.63 -5.63
N ARG A 71 3.11 -6.64 -4.79
CA ARG A 71 3.35 -8.01 -5.23
C ARG A 71 2.28 -8.50 -6.21
N SER A 72 1.03 -8.24 -5.90
CA SER A 72 -0.09 -8.76 -6.68
C SER A 72 -0.22 -8.14 -8.07
N HIS A 73 0.27 -6.91 -8.27
CA HIS A 73 -0.02 -6.13 -9.47
C HIS A 73 1.20 -5.55 -10.18
N ILE A 74 2.25 -5.25 -9.43
CA ILE A 74 3.41 -4.52 -9.97
C ILE A 74 4.63 -5.44 -10.11
N THR A 75 4.85 -6.36 -9.15
CA THR A 75 6.04 -7.24 -9.12
C THR A 75 5.67 -8.72 -9.03
N PRO A 76 4.82 -9.26 -9.92
CA PRO A 76 4.25 -10.60 -9.74
C PRO A 76 5.28 -11.73 -9.81
N GLY A 77 6.39 -11.56 -10.50
CA GLY A 77 7.37 -12.63 -10.73
C GLY A 77 8.47 -12.75 -9.69
N HIS A 78 8.61 -11.79 -8.78
CA HIS A 78 9.80 -11.69 -7.92
C HIS A 78 9.60 -12.11 -6.46
N LEU A 79 8.39 -12.41 -6.06
CA LEU A 79 8.06 -12.64 -4.66
C LEU A 79 7.36 -13.98 -4.40
N ASP A 80 7.30 -14.86 -5.40
CA ASP A 80 6.63 -16.16 -5.24
C ASP A 80 7.34 -17.06 -4.23
N ASP A 81 8.65 -16.88 -4.08
CA ASP A 81 9.48 -17.65 -3.14
C ASP A 81 9.63 -16.99 -1.76
N VAL A 82 9.09 -15.79 -1.58
CA VAL A 82 9.22 -15.08 -0.32
C VAL A 82 8.02 -15.35 0.57
N SER A 83 8.25 -16.08 1.65
CA SER A 83 7.30 -16.21 2.74
C SER A 83 7.15 -14.86 3.44
N PHE A 84 6.01 -14.21 3.26
CA PHE A 84 5.68 -13.05 4.09
C PHE A 84 5.33 -13.55 5.48
N GLY A 85 6.26 -13.44 6.41
CA GLY A 85 6.01 -13.68 7.83
C GLY A 85 4.83 -12.86 8.34
N GLY A 86 4.21 -13.29 9.41
CA GLY A 86 3.12 -12.56 10.04
C GLY A 86 3.55 -11.17 10.51
N VAL A 87 2.61 -10.28 10.70
CA VAL A 87 2.83 -8.98 11.34
C VAL A 87 2.35 -9.07 12.78
N VAL A 88 3.26 -8.87 13.72
CA VAL A 88 2.94 -8.80 15.15
C VAL A 88 3.17 -7.36 15.63
N ASN A 89 2.14 -6.75 16.20
CA ASN A 89 2.17 -5.36 16.67
C ASN A 89 2.70 -4.37 15.61
N GLY A 90 2.35 -4.60 14.35
CA GLY A 90 2.74 -3.72 13.27
C GLY A 90 4.17 -3.87 12.76
N LYS A 91 4.91 -4.84 13.28
CA LYS A 91 6.27 -5.18 12.83
C LYS A 91 6.28 -6.57 12.19
N PRO A 92 7.12 -6.81 11.18
CA PRO A 92 7.37 -8.16 10.70
C PRO A 92 7.78 -9.07 11.84
N SER A 93 7.22 -10.26 11.92
CA SER A 93 7.49 -11.20 13.00
C SER A 93 8.89 -11.79 12.98
N ASP A 94 9.53 -11.77 11.82
CA ASP A 94 10.89 -12.29 11.60
C ASP A 94 11.99 -11.27 11.83
N GLY A 95 11.64 -10.01 12.07
CA GLY A 95 12.60 -8.93 12.32
C GLY A 95 13.40 -8.47 11.10
N GLU A 96 13.27 -9.13 9.95
CA GLU A 96 13.91 -8.75 8.70
C GLU A 96 13.00 -7.90 7.83
N HIS A 97 13.59 -6.92 7.15
CA HIS A 97 12.86 -5.99 6.28
C HIS A 97 13.22 -6.11 4.80
N SER A 98 14.31 -6.79 4.47
CA SER A 98 14.83 -6.91 3.12
C SER A 98 13.86 -7.60 2.13
N TRP A 99 13.04 -8.47 2.64
CA TRP A 99 12.04 -9.18 1.85
C TRP A 99 10.78 -8.34 1.55
N LEU A 100 10.57 -7.23 2.24
CA LEU A 100 9.37 -6.39 2.07
C LEU A 100 9.39 -5.61 0.75
N ILE A 101 10.56 -5.19 0.33
CA ILE A 101 10.77 -4.46 -0.91
C ILE A 101 12.07 -4.95 -1.50
N PRO A 102 12.02 -5.86 -2.47
CA PRO A 102 13.21 -6.28 -3.18
C PRO A 102 13.80 -5.07 -3.89
N THR A 103 14.90 -4.54 -3.37
CA THR A 103 15.59 -3.38 -3.95
C THR A 103 16.05 -3.66 -5.38
N ASP A 104 16.28 -4.92 -5.69
CA ASP A 104 16.71 -5.38 -7.02
C ASP A 104 15.61 -5.24 -8.09
N ASN A 105 14.37 -4.98 -7.71
CA ASN A 105 13.26 -4.79 -8.65
C ASN A 105 13.11 -3.35 -9.15
N TRP A 106 13.86 -2.43 -8.55
CA TRP A 106 13.73 -1.01 -8.83
C TRP A 106 15.09 -0.44 -9.21
N ALA A 107 15.15 0.34 -10.27
CA ALA A 107 16.39 1.01 -10.67
C ALA A 107 16.83 2.02 -9.58
N ASP A 108 15.86 2.68 -8.96
CA ASP A 108 16.08 3.62 -7.87
C ASP A 108 14.83 3.78 -6.97
N ILE A 109 14.92 4.64 -5.98
CA ILE A 109 13.81 4.94 -5.07
C ILE A 109 12.66 5.70 -5.76
N GLU A 110 12.92 6.42 -6.83
CA GLU A 110 11.89 7.14 -7.58
C GLU A 110 10.97 6.18 -8.29
N ASP A 111 11.50 5.14 -8.91
CA ASP A 111 10.73 4.05 -9.52
C ASP A 111 9.84 3.35 -8.50
N TRP A 112 10.39 3.01 -7.34
CA TRP A 112 9.62 2.43 -6.24
C TRP A 112 8.50 3.36 -5.78
N HIS A 113 8.82 4.64 -5.58
CA HIS A 113 7.86 5.65 -5.16
C HIS A 113 6.72 5.79 -6.17
N TRP A 114 7.07 5.89 -7.45
CA TRP A 114 6.08 5.98 -8.53
C TRP A 114 5.17 4.75 -8.57
N ALA A 115 5.73 3.56 -8.46
CA ALA A 115 4.97 2.32 -8.45
C ALA A 115 4.00 2.22 -7.26
N CYS A 116 4.42 2.68 -6.08
CA CYS A 116 3.55 2.76 -4.91
C CYS A 116 2.36 3.71 -5.15
N GLN A 117 2.61 4.86 -5.75
CA GLN A 117 1.55 5.83 -6.06
C GLN A 117 0.62 5.32 -7.16
N LEU A 118 1.14 4.65 -8.16
CA LEU A 118 0.33 3.99 -9.19
C LEU A 118 -0.60 2.94 -8.60
N GLN A 119 -0.06 2.10 -7.71
CA GLN A 119 -0.85 1.10 -6.98
C GLN A 119 -1.99 1.74 -6.18
N GLN A 120 -1.71 2.82 -5.45
CA GLN A 120 -2.73 3.56 -4.72
C GLN A 120 -3.81 4.11 -5.67
N ALA A 121 -3.40 4.72 -6.76
CA ALA A 121 -4.33 5.30 -7.74
C ALA A 121 -5.26 4.23 -8.33
N GLN A 122 -4.72 3.07 -8.69
CA GLN A 122 -5.50 1.93 -9.19
C GLN A 122 -6.49 1.41 -8.14
N ALA A 123 -6.03 1.25 -6.90
CA ALA A 123 -6.87 0.77 -5.81
C ALA A 123 -8.03 1.73 -5.51
N MET A 124 -7.75 3.03 -5.45
CA MET A 124 -8.76 4.06 -5.22
C MET A 124 -9.74 4.16 -6.39
N ARG A 125 -9.24 4.14 -7.61
CA ARG A 125 -10.09 4.12 -8.81
C ARG A 125 -11.04 2.93 -8.79
N PHE A 126 -10.52 1.72 -8.58
CA PHE A 126 -11.33 0.51 -8.52
C PHE A 126 -12.44 0.60 -7.46
N GLY A 127 -12.09 1.01 -6.24
CA GLY A 127 -13.06 1.16 -5.15
C GLY A 127 -14.16 2.17 -5.46
N VAL A 128 -13.78 3.35 -5.97
CA VAL A 128 -14.74 4.41 -6.31
C VAL A 128 -15.63 4.00 -7.48
N GLU A 129 -15.07 3.43 -8.56
CA GLU A 129 -15.85 2.98 -9.71
C GLU A 129 -16.82 1.87 -9.33
N HIS A 130 -16.39 0.91 -8.49
CA HIS A 130 -17.27 -0.12 -7.97
C HIS A 130 -18.44 0.46 -7.18
N MET A 131 -18.16 1.32 -6.19
CA MET A 131 -19.22 1.92 -5.37
C MET A 131 -20.20 2.76 -6.19
N ARG A 132 -19.72 3.48 -7.20
CA ARG A 132 -20.59 4.23 -8.10
C ARG A 132 -21.44 3.33 -9.00
N SER A 133 -20.92 2.20 -9.41
CA SER A 133 -21.67 1.23 -10.23
C SER A 133 -22.88 0.63 -9.49
N LEU A 134 -22.90 0.73 -8.17
CA LEU A 134 -24.00 0.25 -7.34
C LEU A 134 -25.17 1.26 -7.20
N GLU A 135 -25.08 2.45 -7.79
CA GLU A 135 -26.22 3.38 -7.84
C GLU A 135 -27.32 2.81 -8.79
N PRO A 136 -28.61 2.92 -8.42
CA PRO A 136 -29.21 3.63 -7.30
C PRO A 136 -29.25 2.86 -5.97
N VAL A 137 -28.68 1.67 -5.92
CA VAL A 137 -28.76 0.79 -4.74
C VAL A 137 -27.98 1.40 -3.55
N THR A 138 -26.88 2.04 -3.84
CA THR A 138 -26.05 2.73 -2.86
C THR A 138 -25.66 4.11 -3.38
N PRO A 139 -26.49 5.14 -3.21
CA PRO A 139 -26.10 6.48 -3.64
C PRO A 139 -24.85 6.91 -2.88
N ALA A 140 -23.74 7.07 -3.61
CA ALA A 140 -22.56 7.71 -3.09
C ALA A 140 -22.87 9.20 -2.89
N ARG A 141 -22.98 9.61 -1.65
CA ARG A 141 -23.06 11.03 -1.25
C ARG A 141 -21.77 11.43 -0.59
#